data_5f13c4511f4eadf1d9133ef2502815ed
#
_entry.id   5f13c4511f4eadf1d9133ef2502815ed
#
_cell.length_a   1.000
_cell.length_b   1.000
_cell.length_c   1.000
_cell.angle_alpha   90.00
_cell.angle_beta   90.00
_cell.angle_gamma   90.00
#
_symmetry.space_group_name_H-M   'P 1'
#
loop_
_entity.id
_entity.type
_entity.pdbx_description
1 polymer ?
#
loop_
_entity_poly.entity_id
_entity_poly.type
_entity_poly.pdbx_seq_one_letter_code
_entity_poly.pdbx_strand_id
1 'polypeptide(L)'
;EWNQTFSMQNPHIKVCGEWAAVGDVNGSTIYMFGVQGMVGSVDTSLSISQIEVAKQGIVAAVLEDTTANYINLYNTDGSKIYTVKTTLAGDGYPLDISISEDATKLIASYLYVSGESIKTNVVFYNFSEVGQNETERVVGGFNHYDSTIVGDVEFLNSTTAVAVGEDVLSIYHIKEYPSLTKEIRIDSEIERVFFGNGYIGIVLKNSDSGDIYKLVVYDTSAKEVCETTFNTQYDTIQFDGKSVLMSNASTFAVMNLKGKMLTTQNFDLPIESVLPMGTRGRYIMVNSKYIQDIRLQ
;
A
#
# COMPACT_ATOMS: atom_id res chain seq x y z
N GLU A 1 -22.87 13.42 -7.56
CA GLU A 1 -21.88 13.93 -6.58
C GLU A 1 -22.51 13.87 -5.19
N TRP A 2 -21.76 13.44 -4.21
CA TRP A 2 -22.14 13.41 -2.79
C TRP A 2 -21.04 14.02 -1.94
N ASN A 3 -21.39 14.44 -0.74
CA ASN A 3 -20.49 15.01 0.25
C ASN A 3 -20.82 14.40 1.60
N GLN A 4 -19.80 14.02 2.34
CA GLN A 4 -19.90 13.51 3.70
C GLN A 4 -18.94 14.23 4.61
N THR A 5 -19.45 14.82 5.66
CA THR A 5 -18.63 15.44 6.71
C THR A 5 -18.45 14.46 7.86
N PHE A 6 -17.23 14.30 8.32
CA PHE A 6 -16.88 13.50 9.50
C PHE A 6 -15.78 14.22 10.30
N SER A 7 -15.65 13.86 11.58
CA SER A 7 -14.58 14.38 12.42
C SER A 7 -13.63 13.26 12.78
N MET A 8 -12.39 13.36 12.33
CA MET A 8 -11.29 12.45 12.63
C MET A 8 -10.05 13.26 12.96
N GLN A 9 -9.17 12.70 13.79
CA GLN A 9 -7.91 13.38 14.15
C GLN A 9 -6.78 13.05 13.17
N ASN A 10 -6.74 11.82 12.68
CA ASN A 10 -5.71 11.33 11.76
C ASN A 10 -6.32 10.42 10.68
N PRO A 11 -7.10 10.99 9.73
CA PRO A 11 -7.78 10.21 8.71
C PRO A 11 -6.80 9.63 7.69
N HIS A 12 -6.82 8.31 7.54
CA HIS A 12 -6.14 7.59 6.48
C HIS A 12 -7.16 7.04 5.49
N ILE A 13 -6.91 7.23 4.21
CA ILE A 13 -7.81 6.82 3.12
C ILE A 13 -7.16 5.73 2.32
N LYS A 14 -7.89 4.62 2.13
CA LYS A 14 -7.54 3.56 1.18
C LYS A 14 -8.66 3.41 0.15
N VAL A 15 -8.26 3.16 -1.11
CA VAL A 15 -9.20 3.04 -2.23
C VAL A 15 -8.86 1.80 -3.04
N CYS A 16 -9.87 0.99 -3.36
CA CYS A 16 -9.75 -0.14 -4.26
C CYS A 16 -10.99 -0.27 -5.15
N GLY A 17 -10.83 -0.03 -6.46
CA GLY A 17 -11.94 -0.03 -7.42
C GLY A 17 -12.96 1.05 -7.12
N GLU A 18 -14.19 0.65 -6.82
CA GLU A 18 -15.33 1.55 -6.51
C GLU A 18 -15.52 1.77 -5.00
N TRP A 19 -14.60 1.27 -4.17
CA TRP A 19 -14.68 1.32 -2.72
C TRP A 19 -13.58 2.19 -2.11
N ALA A 20 -13.93 2.87 -1.04
CA ALA A 20 -12.99 3.59 -0.21
C ALA A 20 -13.27 3.32 1.27
N ALA A 21 -12.22 3.24 2.06
CA ALA A 21 -12.30 3.23 3.51
C ALA A 21 -11.53 4.43 4.08
N VAL A 22 -12.08 5.06 5.11
CA VAL A 22 -11.41 6.13 5.86
C VAL A 22 -11.35 5.68 7.31
N GLY A 23 -10.15 5.44 7.82
CA GLY A 23 -9.89 5.06 9.20
C GLY A 23 -9.20 6.19 9.96
N ASP A 24 -9.63 6.43 11.19
CA ASP A 24 -8.95 7.36 12.10
C ASP A 24 -7.79 6.63 12.78
N VAL A 25 -6.57 6.78 12.24
CA VAL A 25 -5.38 6.15 12.80
C VAL A 25 -5.05 6.75 14.17
N ASN A 26 -4.78 5.89 15.13
CA ASN A 26 -4.76 6.15 16.59
C ASN A 26 -6.13 6.49 17.20
N GLY A 27 -7.19 6.50 16.41
CA GLY A 27 -8.58 6.56 16.84
C GLY A 27 -9.25 5.18 16.76
N SER A 28 -10.59 5.16 16.67
CA SER A 28 -11.37 3.91 16.69
C SER A 28 -12.50 3.86 15.65
N THR A 29 -12.57 4.78 14.72
CA THR A 29 -13.68 4.84 13.76
C THR A 29 -13.20 4.56 12.34
N ILE A 30 -13.95 3.75 11.60
CA ILE A 30 -13.76 3.49 10.16
C ILE A 30 -15.06 3.81 9.45
N TYR A 31 -15.01 4.61 8.39
CA TYR A 31 -16.12 4.82 7.45
C TYR A 31 -15.84 4.11 6.13
N MET A 32 -16.88 3.47 5.57
CA MET A 32 -16.83 2.76 4.30
C MET A 32 -17.73 3.44 3.28
N PHE A 33 -17.18 3.64 2.09
CA PHE A 33 -17.83 4.36 1.01
C PHE A 33 -17.83 3.52 -0.27
N GLY A 34 -18.96 3.53 -0.96
CA GLY A 34 -19.08 3.13 -2.34
C GLY A 34 -19.30 4.35 -3.23
N VAL A 35 -19.52 4.15 -4.54
CA VAL A 35 -19.79 5.25 -5.51
C VAL A 35 -20.97 6.14 -5.16
N GLN A 36 -21.96 5.63 -4.40
CA GLN A 36 -23.19 6.37 -4.01
C GLN A 36 -23.05 7.09 -2.66
N GLY A 37 -21.90 6.97 -1.99
CA GLY A 37 -21.66 7.58 -0.68
C GLY A 37 -21.33 6.57 0.41
N MET A 38 -21.52 6.96 1.66
CA MET A 38 -21.26 6.11 2.82
C MET A 38 -22.22 4.92 2.84
N VAL A 39 -21.67 3.73 3.02
CA VAL A 39 -22.42 2.47 3.08
C VAL A 39 -22.38 1.81 4.45
N GLY A 40 -21.39 2.11 5.27
CA GLY A 40 -21.26 1.58 6.62
C GLY A 40 -20.19 2.28 7.42
N SER A 41 -20.16 1.95 8.71
CA SER A 41 -19.15 2.42 9.65
C SER A 41 -18.88 1.39 10.73
N VAL A 42 -17.69 1.45 11.31
CA VAL A 42 -17.26 0.62 12.44
C VAL A 42 -16.69 1.53 13.52
N ASP A 43 -17.16 1.32 14.75
CA ASP A 43 -16.47 1.81 15.94
C ASP A 43 -15.75 0.63 16.58
N THR A 44 -14.41 0.66 16.57
CA THR A 44 -13.56 -0.39 17.12
C THR A 44 -13.39 -0.18 18.62
N SER A 45 -13.17 -1.28 19.37
CA SER A 45 -12.89 -1.20 20.81
C SER A 45 -11.43 -0.89 21.14
N LEU A 46 -10.57 -0.91 20.14
CA LEU A 46 -9.12 -0.69 20.23
C LEU A 46 -8.68 0.33 19.20
N SER A 47 -7.51 0.90 19.40
CA SER A 47 -6.91 1.87 18.50
C SER A 47 -6.58 1.23 17.13
N ILE A 48 -6.89 1.94 16.06
CA ILE A 48 -6.60 1.54 14.68
C ILE A 48 -5.17 1.99 14.36
N SER A 49 -4.31 1.07 13.91
CA SER A 49 -2.99 1.44 13.37
C SER A 49 -2.95 1.45 11.85
N GLN A 50 -3.71 0.56 11.20
CA GLN A 50 -3.72 0.44 9.74
C GLN A 50 -5.09 0.02 9.24
N ILE A 51 -5.39 0.38 8.00
CA ILE A 51 -6.56 -0.10 7.25
C ILE A 51 -6.17 -0.46 5.83
N GLU A 52 -6.84 -1.46 5.26
CA GLU A 52 -6.80 -1.83 3.86
C GLU A 52 -8.21 -2.11 3.34
N VAL A 53 -8.43 -1.94 2.03
CA VAL A 53 -9.73 -2.20 1.39
C VAL A 53 -9.57 -3.04 0.13
N ALA A 54 -10.42 -4.07 0.00
CA ALA A 54 -10.47 -4.92 -1.18
C ALA A 54 -11.52 -4.45 -2.20
N LYS A 55 -11.49 -5.00 -3.42
CA LYS A 55 -12.43 -4.66 -4.52
C LYS A 55 -13.90 -4.92 -4.20
N GLN A 56 -14.20 -5.79 -3.21
CA GLN A 56 -15.56 -6.05 -2.74
C GLN A 56 -16.01 -5.09 -1.63
N GLY A 57 -15.16 -4.14 -1.24
CA GLY A 57 -15.42 -3.22 -0.15
C GLY A 57 -15.16 -3.82 1.24
N ILE A 58 -14.61 -5.04 1.31
CA ILE A 58 -14.16 -5.62 2.57
C ILE A 58 -12.96 -4.82 3.08
N VAL A 59 -13.02 -4.43 4.35
CA VAL A 59 -11.97 -3.66 5.02
C VAL A 59 -11.22 -4.57 5.99
N ALA A 60 -9.90 -4.59 5.88
CA ALA A 60 -9.00 -5.13 6.89
C ALA A 60 -8.48 -3.98 7.76
N ALA A 61 -8.50 -4.16 9.08
CA ALA A 61 -7.98 -3.17 10.03
C ALA A 61 -7.07 -3.85 11.06
N VAL A 62 -5.90 -3.28 11.28
CA VAL A 62 -5.02 -3.64 12.40
C VAL A 62 -5.42 -2.81 13.60
N LEU A 63 -5.75 -3.50 14.69
CA LEU A 63 -6.11 -2.90 15.97
C LEU A 63 -5.04 -3.27 17.00
N GLU A 64 -4.61 -2.29 17.76
CA GLU A 64 -3.52 -2.44 18.75
C GLU A 64 -4.03 -2.54 20.19
N ASP A 65 -3.47 -3.50 20.91
CA ASP A 65 -3.56 -3.63 22.34
C ASP A 65 -2.15 -3.72 22.94
N THR A 66 -2.03 -3.63 24.25
CA THR A 66 -0.75 -3.61 24.98
C THR A 66 0.12 -4.85 24.80
N THR A 67 -0.47 -6.01 24.53
CA THR A 67 0.24 -7.30 24.43
C THR A 67 -0.11 -8.10 23.18
N ALA A 68 -1.08 -7.65 22.42
CA ALA A 68 -1.59 -8.34 21.23
C ALA A 68 -2.03 -7.32 20.18
N ASN A 69 -2.07 -7.76 18.92
CA ASN A 69 -2.70 -7.04 17.83
C ASN A 69 -3.80 -7.91 17.24
N TYR A 70 -4.78 -7.26 16.62
CA TYR A 70 -5.90 -7.92 15.98
C TYR A 70 -6.04 -7.42 14.56
N ILE A 71 -6.02 -8.31 13.59
CA ILE A 71 -6.40 -7.98 12.22
C ILE A 71 -7.87 -8.37 12.05
N ASN A 72 -8.75 -7.39 12.00
CA ASN A 72 -10.17 -7.58 11.81
C ASN A 72 -10.57 -7.36 10.36
N LEU A 73 -11.41 -8.26 9.84
CA LEU A 73 -12.08 -8.08 8.56
C LEU A 73 -13.52 -7.65 8.77
N TYR A 74 -13.96 -6.63 8.05
CA TYR A 74 -15.30 -6.07 8.10
C TYR A 74 -15.97 -6.08 6.72
N ASN A 75 -17.28 -6.39 6.70
CA ASN A 75 -18.12 -6.17 5.54
C ASN A 75 -18.39 -4.68 5.30
N THR A 76 -18.94 -4.35 4.14
CA THR A 76 -19.33 -3.00 3.74
C THR A 76 -20.36 -2.36 4.66
N ASP A 77 -21.16 -3.13 5.40
CA ASP A 77 -22.14 -2.66 6.40
C ASP A 77 -21.53 -2.46 7.81
N GLY A 78 -20.23 -2.72 7.97
CA GLY A 78 -19.51 -2.65 9.25
C GLY A 78 -19.59 -3.92 10.09
N SER A 79 -20.29 -4.96 9.65
CA SER A 79 -20.30 -6.25 10.36
C SER A 79 -18.96 -6.94 10.28
N LYS A 80 -18.48 -7.47 11.43
CA LYS A 80 -17.20 -8.16 11.49
C LYS A 80 -17.29 -9.58 10.91
N ILE A 81 -16.39 -9.90 9.96
CA ILE A 81 -16.30 -11.21 9.30
C ILE A 81 -15.39 -12.14 10.07
N TYR A 82 -14.18 -11.66 10.40
CA TYR A 82 -13.14 -12.48 11.01
C TYR A 82 -12.19 -11.65 11.86
N THR A 83 -11.50 -12.31 12.78
CA THR A 83 -10.42 -11.72 13.59
C THR A 83 -9.22 -12.67 13.59
N VAL A 84 -8.06 -12.19 13.17
CA VAL A 84 -6.77 -12.81 13.45
C VAL A 84 -6.21 -12.14 14.70
N LYS A 85 -5.80 -12.93 15.69
CA LYS A 85 -5.10 -12.42 16.87
C LYS A 85 -3.63 -12.79 16.79
N THR A 86 -2.76 -11.82 16.96
CA THR A 86 -1.31 -11.99 17.09
C THR A 86 -0.81 -11.44 18.40
N THR A 87 0.27 -11.99 18.92
CA THR A 87 0.89 -11.58 20.18
C THR A 87 2.25 -10.95 19.91
N LEU A 88 2.57 -9.88 20.60
CA LEU A 88 3.86 -9.21 20.43
C LEU A 88 5.05 -10.14 20.76
N ALA A 89 4.87 -11.02 21.74
CA ALA A 89 5.92 -11.95 22.18
C ALA A 89 6.11 -13.17 21.25
N GLY A 90 5.04 -13.62 20.57
CA GLY A 90 5.08 -14.81 19.70
C GLY A 90 5.21 -14.50 18.23
N ASP A 91 4.45 -13.52 17.75
CA ASP A 91 4.32 -13.22 16.33
C ASP A 91 5.07 -11.93 15.94
N GLY A 92 5.25 -11.00 16.88
CA GLY A 92 5.87 -9.71 16.66
C GLY A 92 4.86 -8.58 16.45
N TYR A 93 5.38 -7.40 16.10
CA TYR A 93 4.60 -6.21 15.84
C TYR A 93 4.30 -6.10 14.33
N PRO A 94 3.04 -5.94 13.90
CA PRO A 94 2.69 -5.81 12.49
C PRO A 94 3.20 -4.45 11.96
N LEU A 95 4.09 -4.49 10.97
CA LEU A 95 4.61 -3.30 10.31
C LEU A 95 3.68 -2.83 9.20
N ASP A 96 3.22 -3.78 8.37
CA ASP A 96 2.37 -3.48 7.24
C ASP A 96 1.48 -4.68 6.88
N ILE A 97 0.31 -4.39 6.30
CA ILE A 97 -0.62 -5.40 5.78
C ILE A 97 -1.10 -5.02 4.40
N SER A 98 -1.42 -6.02 3.58
CA SER A 98 -2.20 -5.82 2.35
C SER A 98 -3.21 -6.95 2.16
N ILE A 99 -4.41 -6.61 1.68
CA ILE A 99 -5.47 -7.56 1.37
C ILE A 99 -5.57 -7.77 -0.15
N SER A 100 -5.75 -9.03 -0.59
CA SER A 100 -5.91 -9.33 -2.00
C SER A 100 -7.18 -8.68 -2.58
N GLU A 101 -7.19 -8.39 -3.88
CA GLU A 101 -8.33 -7.77 -4.56
C GLU A 101 -9.65 -8.53 -4.33
N ASP A 102 -9.59 -9.87 -4.24
CA ASP A 102 -10.74 -10.76 -4.00
C ASP A 102 -11.08 -10.94 -2.50
N ALA A 103 -10.40 -10.23 -1.62
CA ALA A 103 -10.55 -10.27 -0.16
C ALA A 103 -10.36 -11.67 0.47
N THR A 104 -9.83 -12.64 -0.28
CA THR A 104 -9.66 -14.02 0.22
C THR A 104 -8.33 -14.25 0.91
N LYS A 105 -7.35 -13.35 0.75
CA LYS A 105 -5.99 -13.49 1.28
C LYS A 105 -5.50 -12.19 1.86
N LEU A 106 -4.58 -12.29 2.82
CA LEU A 106 -3.88 -11.16 3.40
C LEU A 106 -2.41 -11.53 3.58
N ILE A 107 -1.54 -10.58 3.28
CA ILE A 107 -0.12 -10.61 3.61
C ILE A 107 0.12 -9.63 4.75
N ALA A 108 0.99 -9.98 5.68
CA ALA A 108 1.43 -9.09 6.75
C ALA A 108 2.93 -9.26 6.99
N SER A 109 3.64 -8.17 7.26
CA SER A 109 4.99 -8.20 7.78
C SER A 109 4.98 -7.92 9.28
N TYR A 110 5.79 -8.70 10.03
CA TYR A 110 5.89 -8.59 11.47
C TYR A 110 7.34 -8.38 11.88
N LEU A 111 7.56 -7.37 12.71
CA LEU A 111 8.84 -7.13 13.35
C LEU A 111 8.90 -7.87 14.69
N TYR A 112 9.93 -8.67 14.91
CA TYR A 112 10.12 -9.35 16.19
C TYR A 112 11.58 -9.32 16.63
N VAL A 113 11.80 -9.49 17.94
CA VAL A 113 13.12 -9.53 18.54
C VAL A 113 13.51 -10.99 18.78
N SER A 114 14.66 -11.40 18.25
CA SER A 114 15.22 -12.74 18.43
C SER A 114 16.64 -12.63 19.01
N GLY A 115 16.77 -12.79 20.32
CA GLY A 115 18.02 -12.54 21.03
C GLY A 115 18.38 -11.05 20.99
N GLU A 116 19.55 -10.72 20.43
CA GLU A 116 20.01 -9.33 20.25
C GLU A 116 19.68 -8.76 18.86
N SER A 117 18.97 -9.51 18.01
CA SER A 117 18.69 -9.13 16.63
C SER A 117 17.22 -8.79 16.44
N ILE A 118 16.97 -7.78 15.61
CA ILE A 118 15.65 -7.47 15.08
C ILE A 118 15.48 -8.23 13.76
N LYS A 119 14.35 -8.90 13.59
CA LYS A 119 14.02 -9.71 12.41
C LYS A 119 12.64 -9.40 11.90
N THR A 120 12.40 -9.71 10.65
CA THR A 120 11.07 -9.61 10.03
C THR A 120 10.58 -10.99 9.60
N ASN A 121 9.27 -11.21 9.79
CA ASN A 121 8.56 -12.37 9.31
C ASN A 121 7.41 -11.91 8.40
N VAL A 122 7.33 -12.47 7.19
CA VAL A 122 6.24 -12.22 6.25
C VAL A 122 5.27 -13.40 6.31
N VAL A 123 4.01 -13.13 6.70
CA VAL A 123 3.00 -14.16 6.96
C VAL A 123 1.83 -13.99 5.99
N PHE A 124 1.32 -15.11 5.51
CA PHE A 124 0.16 -15.16 4.62
C PHE A 124 -1.02 -15.84 5.31
N TYR A 125 -2.16 -15.19 5.20
CA TYR A 125 -3.46 -15.67 5.66
C TYR A 125 -4.37 -15.99 4.48
N ASN A 126 -5.21 -16.99 4.62
CA ASN A 126 -6.21 -17.35 3.61
C ASN A 126 -7.59 -17.50 4.28
N PHE A 127 -8.53 -16.67 3.89
CA PHE A 127 -9.90 -16.62 4.46
C PHE A 127 -10.90 -17.47 3.66
N SER A 128 -10.47 -18.12 2.59
CA SER A 128 -11.29 -19.09 1.84
C SER A 128 -11.43 -20.42 2.58
N GLU A 129 -12.09 -21.38 1.96
CA GLU A 129 -12.25 -22.75 2.51
C GLU A 129 -10.90 -23.41 2.83
N VAL A 130 -9.85 -23.14 2.06
CA VAL A 130 -8.51 -23.70 2.30
C VAL A 130 -8.00 -23.30 3.69
N GLY A 131 -8.02 -22.00 3.98
CA GLY A 131 -7.55 -21.51 5.26
C GLY A 131 -8.43 -21.90 6.45
N GLN A 132 -9.67 -22.37 6.23
CA GLN A 132 -10.53 -22.87 7.33
C GLN A 132 -9.93 -24.09 8.03
N ASN A 133 -9.09 -24.85 7.35
CA ASN A 133 -8.43 -26.02 7.90
C ASN A 133 -7.08 -25.70 8.55
N GLU A 134 -6.62 -24.46 8.44
CA GLU A 134 -5.34 -24.02 8.99
C GLU A 134 -5.53 -23.25 10.31
N THR A 135 -4.56 -23.40 11.20
CA THR A 135 -4.56 -22.67 12.48
C THR A 135 -4.51 -21.17 12.21
N GLU A 136 -5.50 -20.45 12.75
CA GLU A 136 -5.62 -18.98 12.62
C GLU A 136 -5.59 -18.49 11.16
N ARG A 137 -5.94 -19.35 10.20
CA ARG A 137 -5.93 -19.07 8.76
C ARG A 137 -4.53 -18.84 8.17
N VAL A 138 -3.46 -19.15 8.89
CA VAL A 138 -2.08 -19.01 8.41
C VAL A 138 -1.78 -20.12 7.40
N VAL A 139 -1.48 -19.76 6.16
CA VAL A 139 -1.13 -20.69 5.08
C VAL A 139 0.34 -20.71 4.73
N GLY A 140 1.15 -19.81 5.32
CA GLY A 140 2.60 -19.80 5.16
C GLY A 140 3.26 -18.60 5.80
N GLY A 141 4.55 -18.75 6.07
CA GLY A 141 5.41 -17.72 6.63
C GLY A 141 6.82 -17.80 6.07
N PHE A 142 7.45 -16.65 5.91
CA PHE A 142 8.82 -16.49 5.41
C PHE A 142 9.63 -15.66 6.39
N ASN A 143 10.65 -16.27 6.98
CA ASN A 143 11.49 -15.68 8.02
C ASN A 143 12.97 -15.60 7.62
N HIS A 144 13.27 -15.65 6.33
CA HIS A 144 14.63 -15.60 5.80
C HIS A 144 15.23 -14.18 5.76
N TYR A 145 14.52 -13.19 6.26
CA TYR A 145 14.92 -11.78 6.33
C TYR A 145 15.77 -11.49 7.59
N ASP A 146 16.90 -12.20 7.74
CA ASP A 146 17.67 -12.24 8.99
C ASP A 146 18.31 -10.91 9.41
N SER A 147 18.47 -9.96 8.51
CA SER A 147 19.11 -8.65 8.78
C SER A 147 18.46 -7.51 8.04
N THR A 148 17.27 -7.73 7.49
CA THR A 148 16.52 -6.77 6.68
C THR A 148 15.14 -6.57 7.29
N ILE A 149 14.76 -5.30 7.48
CA ILE A 149 13.40 -4.96 7.89
C ILE A 149 12.55 -4.86 6.62
N VAL A 150 11.50 -5.68 6.55
CA VAL A 150 10.48 -5.62 5.50
C VAL A 150 9.40 -4.65 5.95
N GLY A 151 9.46 -3.44 5.46
CA GLY A 151 8.57 -2.33 5.85
C GLY A 151 7.27 -2.27 5.07
N ASP A 152 7.28 -2.76 3.82
CA ASP A 152 6.14 -2.65 2.92
C ASP A 152 5.75 -4.01 2.35
N VAL A 153 4.46 -4.31 2.36
CA VAL A 153 3.88 -5.49 1.71
C VAL A 153 2.65 -5.08 0.89
N GLU A 154 2.48 -5.69 -0.31
CA GLU A 154 1.35 -5.32 -1.18
C GLU A 154 0.86 -6.51 -2.00
N PHE A 155 -0.45 -6.67 -2.14
CA PHE A 155 -1.06 -7.51 -3.17
C PHE A 155 -1.18 -6.74 -4.48
N LEU A 156 -0.42 -7.13 -5.50
CA LEU A 156 -0.50 -6.54 -6.83
C LEU A 156 -1.75 -6.99 -7.61
N ASN A 157 -2.30 -8.13 -7.22
CA ASN A 157 -3.55 -8.73 -7.69
C ASN A 157 -3.95 -9.88 -6.74
N SER A 158 -5.01 -10.64 -7.06
CA SER A 158 -5.51 -11.72 -6.19
C SER A 158 -4.54 -12.89 -5.96
N THR A 159 -3.42 -13.00 -6.70
CA THR A 159 -2.50 -14.13 -6.62
C THR A 159 -1.02 -13.78 -6.56
N THR A 160 -0.68 -12.51 -6.65
CA THR A 160 0.70 -12.02 -6.60
C THR A 160 0.83 -11.00 -5.49
N ALA A 161 1.71 -11.26 -4.55
CA ALA A 161 2.05 -10.34 -3.47
C ALA A 161 3.56 -10.04 -3.49
N VAL A 162 3.92 -8.91 -2.92
CA VAL A 162 5.30 -8.47 -2.78
C VAL A 162 5.61 -8.07 -1.35
N ALA A 163 6.87 -8.20 -0.99
CA ALA A 163 7.43 -7.68 0.25
C ALA A 163 8.71 -6.93 -0.08
N VAL A 164 8.81 -5.69 0.39
CA VAL A 164 9.97 -4.83 0.15
C VAL A 164 10.67 -4.57 1.49
N GLY A 165 11.91 -5.00 1.56
CA GLY A 165 12.81 -4.74 2.68
C GLY A 165 13.82 -3.66 2.31
N GLU A 166 14.68 -3.32 3.26
CA GLU A 166 15.70 -2.27 3.09
C GLU A 166 16.66 -2.55 1.91
N ASP A 167 16.92 -3.83 1.60
CA ASP A 167 17.86 -4.27 0.58
C ASP A 167 17.31 -5.39 -0.34
N VAL A 168 15.99 -5.65 -0.29
CA VAL A 168 15.39 -6.77 -1.00
C VAL A 168 13.97 -6.48 -1.46
N LEU A 169 13.64 -6.94 -2.67
CA LEU A 169 12.28 -7.07 -3.20
C LEU A 169 11.98 -8.55 -3.40
N SER A 170 11.03 -9.09 -2.65
CA SER A 170 10.54 -10.47 -2.75
C SER A 170 9.18 -10.51 -3.42
N ILE A 171 8.99 -11.38 -4.40
CA ILE A 171 7.72 -11.60 -5.10
C ILE A 171 7.21 -12.99 -4.81
N TYR A 172 5.97 -13.05 -4.36
CA TYR A 172 5.28 -14.27 -3.99
C TYR A 172 4.12 -14.56 -4.94
N HIS A 173 3.93 -15.83 -5.23
CA HIS A 173 2.71 -16.32 -5.87
C HIS A 173 1.90 -17.13 -4.85
N ILE A 174 0.60 -16.81 -4.73
CA ILE A 174 -0.31 -17.49 -3.82
C ILE A 174 -1.63 -17.80 -4.51
N LYS A 175 -1.93 -19.09 -4.65
CA LYS A 175 -3.29 -19.59 -4.93
C LYS A 175 -3.95 -20.04 -3.64
N GLU A 176 -3.48 -21.10 -3.07
CA GLU A 176 -3.89 -21.67 -1.78
C GLU A 176 -2.81 -21.42 -0.73
N TYR A 177 -1.58 -21.81 -1.04
CA TYR A 177 -0.38 -21.61 -0.24
C TYR A 177 0.63 -20.71 -0.95
N PRO A 178 1.36 -19.86 -0.22
CA PRO A 178 2.33 -18.96 -0.82
C PRO A 178 3.61 -19.68 -1.23
N SER A 179 4.22 -19.20 -2.29
CA SER A 179 5.57 -19.56 -2.70
C SER A 179 6.38 -18.35 -3.11
N LEU A 180 7.61 -18.24 -2.64
CA LEU A 180 8.56 -17.24 -3.10
C LEU A 180 8.95 -17.56 -4.55
N THR A 181 8.62 -16.68 -5.48
CA THR A 181 8.89 -16.90 -6.91
C THR A 181 10.15 -16.20 -7.38
N LYS A 182 10.45 -15.06 -6.80
CA LYS A 182 11.66 -14.31 -7.12
C LYS A 182 12.06 -13.39 -5.98
N GLU A 183 13.36 -13.18 -5.88
CA GLU A 183 13.97 -12.21 -4.99
C GLU A 183 14.96 -11.37 -5.78
N ILE A 184 14.96 -10.07 -5.58
CA ILE A 184 15.86 -9.11 -6.19
C ILE A 184 16.56 -8.38 -5.07
N ARG A 185 17.88 -8.43 -5.07
CA ARG A 185 18.70 -7.63 -4.16
C ARG A 185 18.75 -6.18 -4.63
N ILE A 186 18.63 -5.26 -3.67
CA ILE A 186 18.68 -3.82 -3.91
C ILE A 186 19.90 -3.29 -3.18
N ASP A 187 20.91 -2.84 -3.94
CA ASP A 187 22.20 -2.42 -3.38
C ASP A 187 22.26 -0.92 -3.02
N SER A 188 21.18 -0.18 -3.29
CA SER A 188 21.08 1.26 -3.00
C SER A 188 20.01 1.54 -1.97
N GLU A 189 20.17 2.60 -1.17
CA GLU A 189 19.18 3.02 -0.19
C GLU A 189 17.83 3.34 -0.84
N ILE A 190 16.76 2.72 -0.34
CA ILE A 190 15.39 2.94 -0.79
C ILE A 190 14.86 4.21 -0.12
N GLU A 191 14.49 5.20 -0.93
CA GLU A 191 13.83 6.44 -0.47
C GLU A 191 12.32 6.29 -0.41
N ARG A 192 11.76 5.51 -1.35
CA ARG A 192 10.30 5.34 -1.46
C ARG A 192 9.95 4.10 -2.25
N VAL A 193 8.86 3.47 -1.83
CA VAL A 193 8.19 2.40 -2.56
C VAL A 193 6.76 2.86 -2.89
N PHE A 194 6.24 2.48 -4.04
CA PHE A 194 4.85 2.72 -4.41
C PHE A 194 4.35 1.62 -5.35
N PHE A 195 3.07 1.31 -5.23
CA PHE A 195 2.43 0.21 -5.93
C PHE A 195 1.23 0.70 -6.73
N GLY A 196 0.84 -0.05 -7.75
CA GLY A 196 -0.39 0.18 -8.49
C GLY A 196 -0.33 -0.33 -9.93
N ASN A 197 -1.50 -0.62 -10.49
CA ASN A 197 -1.67 -1.08 -11.87
C ASN A 197 -0.80 -2.31 -12.23
N GLY A 198 -0.47 -3.15 -11.26
CA GLY A 198 0.40 -4.32 -11.45
C GLY A 198 1.89 -3.97 -11.58
N TYR A 199 2.32 -2.83 -11.09
CA TYR A 199 3.71 -2.41 -11.05
C TYR A 199 4.18 -2.13 -9.63
N ILE A 200 5.49 -2.24 -9.44
CA ILE A 200 6.22 -1.90 -8.23
C ILE A 200 7.20 -0.79 -8.62
N GLY A 201 7.08 0.38 -8.03
CA GLY A 201 8.01 1.49 -8.22
C GLY A 201 8.90 1.63 -7.00
N ILE A 202 10.20 1.71 -7.21
CA ILE A 202 11.19 1.92 -6.16
C ILE A 202 12.03 3.14 -6.54
N VAL A 203 12.02 4.13 -5.67
CA VAL A 203 12.91 5.29 -5.77
C VAL A 203 14.10 5.04 -4.87
N LEU A 204 15.27 5.10 -5.44
CA LEU A 204 16.55 4.84 -4.80
C LEU A 204 17.36 6.15 -4.72
N LYS A 205 18.20 6.27 -3.70
CA LYS A 205 19.31 7.23 -3.74
C LYS A 205 20.27 6.83 -4.85
N ASN A 206 20.60 7.77 -5.70
CA ASN A 206 21.55 7.55 -6.79
C ASN A 206 22.94 8.06 -6.37
N SER A 207 23.90 7.13 -6.27
CA SER A 207 25.29 7.45 -5.93
C SER A 207 26.19 7.63 -7.15
N ASP A 208 25.72 7.26 -8.36
CA ASP A 208 26.60 7.01 -9.49
C ASP A 208 26.87 8.19 -10.41
N SER A 209 26.04 9.22 -10.43
CA SER A 209 26.31 10.45 -11.20
C SER A 209 25.18 11.49 -11.14
N GLY A 210 25.50 12.77 -11.04
CA GLY A 210 24.71 13.95 -11.45
C GLY A 210 23.27 14.09 -10.95
N ASP A 211 22.48 13.04 -11.03
CA ASP A 211 21.10 12.99 -10.55
C ASP A 211 21.01 12.36 -9.16
N ILE A 212 20.11 12.89 -8.32
CA ILE A 212 20.01 12.52 -6.89
C ILE A 212 19.22 11.23 -6.70
N TYR A 213 18.21 11.00 -7.53
CA TYR A 213 17.29 9.87 -7.42
C TYR A 213 17.32 8.99 -8.66
N LYS A 214 17.12 7.70 -8.44
CA LYS A 214 16.92 6.69 -9.47
C LYS A 214 15.58 6.00 -9.25
N LEU A 215 14.71 6.00 -10.24
CA LEU A 215 13.47 5.24 -10.25
C LEU A 215 13.68 3.95 -11.01
N VAL A 216 13.34 2.83 -10.38
CA VAL A 216 13.24 1.53 -11.01
C VAL A 216 11.82 1.03 -10.89
N VAL A 217 11.24 0.52 -11.98
CA VAL A 217 9.89 -0.05 -11.99
C VAL A 217 9.95 -1.50 -12.44
N TYR A 218 9.32 -2.37 -11.65
CA TYR A 218 9.16 -3.80 -11.95
C TYR A 218 7.70 -4.13 -12.23
N ASP A 219 7.47 -5.13 -13.08
CA ASP A 219 6.15 -5.76 -13.25
C ASP A 219 5.93 -6.93 -12.27
N THR A 220 4.75 -7.55 -12.31
CA THR A 220 4.36 -8.67 -11.45
C THR A 220 5.23 -9.93 -11.63
N SER A 221 6.06 -10.00 -12.67
CA SER A 221 7.00 -11.09 -12.92
C SER A 221 8.43 -10.77 -12.46
N ALA A 222 8.62 -9.65 -11.75
CA ALA A 222 9.92 -9.10 -11.37
C ALA A 222 10.81 -8.70 -12.57
N LYS A 223 10.19 -8.41 -13.71
CA LYS A 223 10.91 -7.86 -14.84
C LYS A 223 10.99 -6.34 -14.68
N GLU A 224 12.20 -5.81 -14.79
CA GLU A 224 12.41 -4.38 -14.88
C GLU A 224 11.80 -3.84 -16.19
N VAL A 225 10.91 -2.86 -16.08
CA VAL A 225 10.20 -2.24 -17.20
C VAL A 225 10.59 -0.78 -17.43
N CYS A 226 11.19 -0.16 -16.41
CA CYS A 226 11.69 1.20 -16.49
C CYS A 226 12.84 1.40 -15.51
N GLU A 227 13.91 2.03 -15.97
CA GLU A 227 14.95 2.64 -15.14
C GLU A 227 15.20 4.06 -15.65
N THR A 228 15.23 5.04 -14.74
CA THR A 228 15.50 6.44 -15.09
C THR A 228 15.96 7.21 -13.86
N THR A 229 16.59 8.37 -14.07
CA THR A 229 17.07 9.23 -12.99
C THR A 229 16.40 10.60 -13.03
N PHE A 230 16.37 11.29 -11.89
CA PHE A 230 15.83 12.64 -11.78
C PHE A 230 16.39 13.36 -10.53
N ASN A 231 16.25 14.70 -10.50
CA ASN A 231 16.77 15.55 -9.42
C ASN A 231 15.72 16.15 -8.51
N THR A 232 14.46 16.20 -8.97
CA THR A 232 13.41 16.85 -8.20
C THR A 232 12.93 15.93 -7.08
N GLN A 233 12.91 16.41 -5.85
CA GLN A 233 12.25 15.72 -4.76
C GLN A 233 10.75 15.86 -4.90
N TYR A 234 10.05 14.73 -5.01
CA TYR A 234 8.60 14.66 -5.07
C TYR A 234 8.03 14.10 -3.76
N ASP A 235 6.98 14.75 -3.25
CA ASP A 235 6.30 14.34 -2.02
C ASP A 235 5.35 13.16 -2.27
N THR A 236 4.78 13.10 -3.48
CA THR A 236 3.89 12.03 -3.91
C THR A 236 4.36 11.44 -5.24
N ILE A 237 4.43 10.12 -5.30
CA ILE A 237 4.69 9.36 -6.53
C ILE A 237 3.69 8.21 -6.58
N GLN A 238 2.98 8.05 -7.70
CA GLN A 238 1.95 7.03 -7.88
C GLN A 238 1.82 6.60 -9.34
N PHE A 239 1.25 5.41 -9.58
CA PHE A 239 0.94 4.96 -10.94
C PHE A 239 -0.42 5.47 -11.41
N ASP A 240 -0.49 5.80 -12.71
CA ASP A 240 -1.73 5.98 -13.48
C ASP A 240 -1.59 5.19 -14.80
N GLY A 241 -2.13 3.98 -14.80
CA GLY A 241 -1.97 3.04 -15.90
C GLY A 241 -0.49 2.75 -16.20
N LYS A 242 0.00 3.21 -17.35
CA LYS A 242 1.40 3.09 -17.78
C LYS A 242 2.17 4.41 -17.64
N SER A 243 1.78 5.23 -16.70
CA SER A 243 2.46 6.48 -16.37
C SER A 243 2.75 6.52 -14.88
N VAL A 244 3.76 7.30 -14.51
CA VAL A 244 4.09 7.67 -13.14
C VAL A 244 3.76 9.13 -12.97
N LEU A 245 2.90 9.43 -12.01
CA LEU A 245 2.57 10.79 -11.58
C LEU A 245 3.47 11.15 -10.41
N MET A 246 4.04 12.33 -10.46
CA MET A 246 4.93 12.82 -9.42
C MET A 246 4.53 14.25 -9.06
N SER A 247 4.40 14.55 -7.79
CA SER A 247 4.10 15.91 -7.34
C SER A 247 4.80 16.27 -6.04
N ASN A 248 5.06 17.57 -5.90
CA ASN A 248 5.41 18.20 -4.64
C ASN A 248 4.59 19.49 -4.51
N ALA A 249 4.86 20.29 -3.51
CA ALA A 249 4.09 21.51 -3.24
C ALA A 249 3.98 22.48 -4.43
N SER A 250 4.92 22.48 -5.38
CA SER A 250 4.97 23.44 -6.47
C SER A 250 4.98 22.83 -7.87
N THR A 251 5.24 21.54 -7.99
CA THR A 251 5.47 20.89 -9.27
C THR A 251 4.62 19.64 -9.43
N PHE A 252 4.02 19.49 -10.59
CA PHE A 252 3.37 18.27 -11.05
C PHE A 252 4.07 17.77 -12.31
N ALA A 253 4.43 16.50 -12.34
CA ALA A 253 5.09 15.86 -13.47
C ALA A 253 4.45 14.52 -13.79
N VAL A 254 4.46 14.16 -15.07
CA VAL A 254 4.01 12.85 -15.58
C VAL A 254 5.10 12.26 -16.44
N MET A 255 5.46 11.03 -16.14
CA MET A 255 6.45 10.25 -16.88
C MET A 255 5.84 8.94 -17.36
N ASN A 256 6.20 8.47 -18.54
CA ASN A 256 5.81 7.13 -19.00
C ASN A 256 6.79 6.06 -18.51
N LEU A 257 6.37 4.78 -18.59
CA LEU A 257 7.22 3.63 -18.21
C LEU A 257 8.39 3.34 -19.17
N LYS A 258 8.70 4.28 -20.10
CA LYS A 258 9.94 4.28 -20.89
C LYS A 258 10.94 5.30 -20.35
N GLY A 259 10.69 5.87 -19.17
CA GLY A 259 11.52 6.89 -18.55
C GLY A 259 11.42 8.29 -19.20
N LYS A 260 10.47 8.49 -20.14
CA LYS A 260 10.32 9.79 -20.81
C LYS A 260 9.33 10.66 -20.03
N MET A 261 9.79 11.85 -19.61
CA MET A 261 8.94 12.91 -19.08
C MET A 261 7.97 13.39 -20.16
N LEU A 262 6.67 13.28 -19.88
CA LEU A 262 5.58 13.72 -20.77
C LEU A 262 5.24 15.18 -20.53
N THR A 263 5.18 15.59 -19.27
CA THR A 263 4.96 16.97 -18.88
C THR A 263 5.59 17.26 -17.52
N THR A 264 5.93 18.52 -17.32
CA THR A 264 6.25 19.10 -16.01
C THR A 264 5.60 20.47 -15.96
N GLN A 265 4.81 20.73 -14.94
CA GLN A 265 4.11 22.00 -14.73
C GLN A 265 4.40 22.53 -13.32
N ASN A 266 4.64 23.83 -13.24
CA ASN A 266 4.83 24.50 -11.97
C ASN A 266 3.61 25.35 -11.65
N PHE A 267 3.28 25.45 -10.37
CA PHE A 267 2.11 26.14 -9.84
C PHE A 267 2.52 27.14 -8.77
N ASP A 268 1.88 28.32 -8.79
CA ASP A 268 2.12 29.39 -7.82
C ASP A 268 1.49 29.11 -6.44
N LEU A 269 0.43 28.28 -6.40
CA LEU A 269 -0.22 27.85 -5.17
C LEU A 269 0.19 26.42 -4.83
N PRO A 270 0.46 26.12 -3.55
CA PRO A 270 0.84 24.78 -3.12
C PRO A 270 -0.17 23.73 -3.56
N ILE A 271 0.33 22.66 -4.17
CA ILE A 271 -0.43 21.47 -4.51
C ILE A 271 -0.61 20.64 -3.23
N GLU A 272 -1.86 20.32 -2.88
CA GLU A 272 -2.18 19.40 -1.79
C GLU A 272 -2.33 17.98 -2.29
N SER A 273 -2.94 17.80 -3.46
CA SER A 273 -3.13 16.48 -4.07
C SER A 273 -3.32 16.56 -5.56
N VAL A 274 -2.88 15.52 -6.27
CA VAL A 274 -3.19 15.29 -7.70
C VAL A 274 -3.77 13.89 -7.85
N LEU A 275 -4.98 13.80 -8.40
CA LEU A 275 -5.73 12.57 -8.55
C LEU A 275 -5.97 12.26 -10.02
N PRO A 276 -5.73 11.03 -10.49
CA PRO A 276 -6.10 10.61 -11.84
C PRO A 276 -7.62 10.52 -11.99
N MET A 277 -8.14 10.95 -13.12
CA MET A 277 -9.59 10.91 -13.43
C MET A 277 -10.05 9.63 -14.14
N GLY A 278 -9.21 8.57 -14.18
CA GLY A 278 -9.51 7.35 -14.92
C GLY A 278 -9.50 7.51 -16.45
N THR A 279 -9.29 8.72 -16.96
CA THR A 279 -9.12 9.03 -18.37
C THR A 279 -7.68 9.50 -18.59
N ARG A 280 -6.99 8.85 -19.51
CA ARG A 280 -5.57 9.13 -19.79
C ARG A 280 -5.32 10.63 -20.01
N GLY A 281 -4.36 11.15 -19.26
CA GLY A 281 -3.94 12.56 -19.38
C GLY A 281 -4.90 13.56 -18.76
N ARG A 282 -5.88 13.13 -17.94
CA ARG A 282 -6.75 14.01 -17.17
C ARG A 282 -6.56 13.80 -15.69
N TYR A 283 -6.37 14.89 -14.97
CA TYR A 283 -6.10 14.89 -13.54
C TYR A 283 -6.92 15.96 -12.83
N ILE A 284 -7.27 15.70 -11.59
CA ILE A 284 -7.79 16.72 -10.67
C ILE A 284 -6.64 17.16 -9.77
N MET A 285 -6.32 18.43 -9.79
CA MET A 285 -5.40 19.04 -8.82
C MET A 285 -6.21 19.76 -7.75
N VAL A 286 -5.86 19.51 -6.51
CA VAL A 286 -6.44 20.14 -5.33
C VAL A 286 -5.39 21.05 -4.69
N ASN A 287 -5.79 22.26 -4.33
CA ASN A 287 -5.03 23.17 -3.48
C ASN A 287 -5.95 23.86 -2.49
N SER A 288 -5.42 24.69 -1.61
CA SER A 288 -6.17 25.38 -0.54
C SER A 288 -7.30 26.30 -1.02
N LYS A 289 -7.37 26.64 -2.30
CA LYS A 289 -8.34 27.62 -2.84
C LYS A 289 -9.32 27.04 -3.84
N TYR A 290 -8.90 26.05 -4.65
CA TYR A 290 -9.73 25.51 -5.72
C TYR A 290 -9.35 24.06 -6.09
N ILE A 291 -10.26 23.41 -6.80
CA ILE A 291 -10.07 22.14 -7.48
C ILE A 291 -10.00 22.43 -8.98
N GLN A 292 -8.97 21.97 -9.66
CA GLN A 292 -8.71 22.25 -11.07
C GLN A 292 -8.62 20.97 -11.90
N ASP A 293 -9.27 20.92 -13.06
CA ASP A 293 -9.08 19.89 -14.10
C ASP A 293 -7.81 20.23 -14.90
N ILE A 294 -6.82 19.33 -14.86
CA ILE A 294 -5.58 19.43 -15.65
C ILE A 294 -5.68 18.41 -16.80
N ARG A 295 -5.35 18.88 -18.01
CA ARG A 295 -5.25 18.05 -19.19
C ARG A 295 -3.85 18.12 -19.78
N LEU A 296 -3.26 16.95 -19.98
CA LEU A 296 -2.04 16.85 -20.77
C LEU A 296 -2.40 17.10 -22.25
N GLN A 297 -1.65 17.97 -22.89
CA GLN A 297 -1.75 18.23 -24.33
C GLN A 297 -0.96 17.21 -25.13
#